data_f63b0366c1c9f877e21833e84ef480ba
#
_entry.id   f63b0366c1c9f877e21833e84ef480ba
#
_cell.length_a   1.000
_cell.length_b   1.000
_cell.length_c   1.000
_cell.angle_alpha   90.00
_cell.angle_beta   90.00
_cell.angle_gamma   90.00
#
_symmetry.space_group_name_H-M   'P 1'
#
loop_
_entity.id
_entity.type
_entity.pdbx_description
1 polymer ?
#
loop_
_entity_poly.entity_id
_entity_poly.type
_entity_poly.pdbx_seq_one_letter_code
_entity_poly.pdbx_strand_id
1 'polypeptide(L)'
;MKIKILLICCLSLFVSCSNDDTTPPTPTEEAMYFPPITGTTWETKTPESLGWNTANIAALNTYLSDKNSKSFIVLHNGKIVMEQYFNGHTSTSPWYWASAGKTLTSTVTGIAEQEG
;
A
#
# COMPACT_ATOMS: atom_id res chain seq x y z
N MET A 1 -34.58 22.55 45.59
CA MET A 1 -33.16 22.98 45.69
C MET A 1 -32.15 22.02 45.04
N LYS A 2 -32.59 20.91 44.44
CA LYS A 2 -31.68 19.89 43.79
C LYS A 2 -31.48 20.06 42.27
N ILE A 3 -32.37 20.80 41.59
CA ILE A 3 -32.32 21.00 40.13
C ILE A 3 -31.29 22.07 39.70
N LYS A 4 -31.02 23.08 40.57
CA LYS A 4 -30.09 24.17 40.27
C LYS A 4 -28.61 23.74 40.30
N ILE A 5 -28.28 22.69 41.02
CA ILE A 5 -26.90 22.14 41.09
C ILE A 5 -26.55 21.32 39.88
N LEU A 6 -27.54 20.67 39.25
CA LEU A 6 -27.31 19.87 38.04
C LEU A 6 -27.04 20.74 36.81
N LEU A 7 -27.60 21.94 36.75
CA LEU A 7 -27.42 22.83 35.59
C LEU A 7 -26.07 23.54 35.59
N ILE A 8 -25.43 23.70 36.75
CA ILE A 8 -24.09 24.30 36.86
C ILE A 8 -22.99 23.31 36.50
N CYS A 9 -23.21 22.01 36.70
CA CYS A 9 -22.24 20.98 36.33
C CYS A 9 -22.13 20.71 34.82
N CYS A 10 -23.19 21.02 34.05
CA CYS A 10 -23.17 20.87 32.58
C CYS A 10 -22.50 22.03 31.83
N LEU A 11 -22.30 23.18 32.49
CA LEU A 11 -21.75 24.38 31.84
C LEU A 11 -20.23 24.48 31.92
N SER A 12 -19.57 23.60 32.70
CA SER A 12 -18.11 23.60 32.87
C SER A 12 -17.36 22.66 31.92
N LEU A 13 -18.04 22.02 30.97
CA LEU A 13 -17.43 21.08 30.04
C LEU A 13 -17.06 21.68 28.66
N PHE A 14 -17.22 22.99 28.46
CA PHE A 14 -16.95 23.64 27.17
C PHE A 14 -15.68 24.49 27.13
N VAL A 15 -14.80 24.41 28.12
CA VAL A 15 -13.53 25.14 28.09
C VAL A 15 -12.36 24.17 28.15
N SER A 16 -12.12 23.44 27.07
CA SER A 16 -10.82 22.81 26.79
C SER A 16 -10.71 22.48 25.32
N CYS A 17 -10.57 23.52 24.51
CA CYS A 17 -9.83 23.46 23.26
C CYS A 17 -8.78 24.55 23.32
N SER A 18 -7.62 24.24 23.86
CA SER A 18 -6.43 25.04 23.59
C SER A 18 -6.02 24.72 22.15
N ASN A 19 -6.07 25.74 21.31
CA ASN A 19 -5.43 25.73 20.01
C ASN A 19 -3.90 25.73 20.24
N ASP A 20 -3.31 24.56 20.39
CA ASP A 20 -1.90 24.40 20.08
C ASP A 20 -1.81 24.19 18.56
N ASP A 21 -1.60 25.28 17.83
CA ASP A 21 -1.30 25.32 16.39
C ASP A 21 0.10 24.75 16.08
N THR A 22 0.49 23.67 16.74
CA THR A 22 1.56 22.81 16.28
C THR A 22 0.94 21.65 15.52
N THR A 23 0.37 21.94 14.35
CA THR A 23 0.10 20.90 13.37
C THR A 23 1.44 20.22 13.05
N PRO A 24 1.64 18.94 13.39
CA PRO A 24 2.84 18.24 12.95
C PRO A 24 2.94 18.41 11.43
N PRO A 25 4.13 18.60 10.86
CA PRO A 25 4.26 18.70 9.42
C PRO A 25 3.55 17.49 8.81
N THR A 26 2.51 17.75 8.01
CA THR A 26 1.83 16.70 7.26
C THR A 26 2.93 15.98 6.48
N PRO A 27 3.11 14.66 6.66
CA PRO A 27 4.08 13.93 5.87
C PRO A 27 3.78 14.26 4.41
N THR A 28 4.74 14.79 3.68
CA THR A 28 4.59 15.01 2.25
C THR A 28 4.35 13.64 1.65
N GLU A 29 3.10 13.35 1.30
CA GLU A 29 2.73 12.07 0.70
C GLU A 29 3.51 11.93 -0.60
N GLU A 30 4.33 10.88 -0.69
CA GLU A 30 5.11 10.64 -1.89
C GLU A 30 4.14 10.37 -3.05
N ALA A 31 4.32 11.10 -4.15
CA ALA A 31 3.51 10.93 -5.33
C ALA A 31 3.56 9.48 -5.85
N MET A 32 2.41 8.97 -6.31
CA MET A 32 2.33 7.66 -6.95
C MET A 32 3.22 7.64 -8.20
N TYR A 33 4.13 6.68 -8.27
CA TYR A 33 4.93 6.42 -9.44
C TYR A 33 4.18 5.54 -10.43
N PHE A 34 4.22 5.92 -11.69
CA PHE A 34 3.76 5.11 -12.81
C PHE A 34 4.95 4.85 -13.73
N PRO A 35 5.24 3.60 -14.07
CA PRO A 35 6.35 3.29 -14.96
C PRO A 35 6.12 3.88 -16.35
N PRO A 36 7.19 4.23 -17.08
CA PRO A 36 7.06 4.73 -18.44
C PRO A 36 6.43 3.67 -19.35
N ILE A 37 5.62 4.11 -20.31
CA ILE A 37 4.95 3.22 -21.27
C ILE A 37 5.96 2.50 -22.16
N THR A 38 7.13 3.12 -22.36
CA THR A 38 8.21 2.59 -23.18
C THR A 38 9.41 2.25 -22.31
N GLY A 39 10.01 1.07 -22.57
CA GLY A 39 11.16 0.59 -21.81
C GLY A 39 10.78 -0.52 -20.82
N THR A 40 11.80 -1.04 -20.14
CA THR A 40 11.66 -2.17 -19.20
C THR A 40 12.11 -1.82 -17.79
N THR A 41 12.45 -0.55 -17.55
CA THR A 41 12.95 -0.10 -16.25
C THR A 41 11.80 0.31 -15.35
N TRP A 42 11.75 -0.27 -14.16
CA TRP A 42 10.81 0.08 -13.10
C TRP A 42 11.58 0.62 -11.91
N GLU A 43 11.16 1.74 -11.33
CA GLU A 43 11.80 2.27 -10.13
C GLU A 43 11.63 1.34 -8.94
N THR A 44 12.66 1.27 -8.12
CA THR A 44 12.70 0.42 -6.93
C THR A 44 12.93 1.24 -5.67
N LYS A 45 12.55 0.69 -4.53
CA LYS A 45 12.92 1.14 -3.20
C LYS A 45 13.40 -0.03 -2.38
N THR A 46 14.27 0.20 -1.41
CA THR A 46 14.62 -0.86 -0.47
C THR A 46 13.62 -0.91 0.70
N PRO A 47 13.33 -2.09 1.26
CA PRO A 47 12.50 -2.20 2.46
C PRO A 47 13.02 -1.35 3.63
N GLU A 48 14.34 -1.25 3.78
CA GLU A 48 15.01 -0.44 4.81
C GLU A 48 14.68 1.05 4.68
N SER A 49 14.60 1.57 3.45
CA SER A 49 14.26 2.97 3.20
C SER A 49 12.84 3.33 3.64
N LEU A 50 11.99 2.32 3.82
CA LEU A 50 10.62 2.43 4.31
C LEU A 50 10.50 2.12 5.81
N GLY A 51 11.61 1.85 6.50
CA GLY A 51 11.63 1.48 7.90
C GLY A 51 11.05 0.08 8.18
N TRP A 52 10.98 -0.80 7.16
CA TRP A 52 10.44 -2.15 7.34
C TRP A 52 11.44 -3.05 8.08
N ASN A 53 10.90 -3.97 8.87
CA ASN A 53 11.73 -4.98 9.52
C ASN A 53 12.12 -6.07 8.51
N THR A 54 13.39 -6.05 8.09
CA THR A 54 13.93 -6.98 7.09
C THR A 54 14.43 -8.30 7.67
N ALA A 55 14.47 -8.44 9.00
CA ALA A 55 15.00 -9.63 9.67
C ALA A 55 14.29 -10.94 9.26
N ASN A 56 13.01 -10.86 8.90
CA ASN A 56 12.18 -12.02 8.55
C ASN A 56 12.05 -12.25 7.03
N ILE A 57 12.70 -11.46 6.19
CA ILE A 57 12.59 -11.63 4.71
C ILE A 57 13.13 -13.00 4.28
N ALA A 58 14.22 -13.47 4.86
CA ALA A 58 14.75 -14.79 4.53
C ALA A 58 13.77 -15.91 4.88
N ALA A 59 13.12 -15.85 6.04
CA ALA A 59 12.10 -16.81 6.46
C ALA A 59 10.86 -16.76 5.56
N LEU A 60 10.44 -15.55 5.14
CA LEU A 60 9.36 -15.36 4.17
C LEU A 60 9.69 -16.03 2.84
N ASN A 61 10.90 -15.81 2.31
CA ASN A 61 11.33 -16.39 1.04
C ASN A 61 11.35 -17.92 1.11
N THR A 62 11.83 -18.50 2.20
CA THR A 62 11.78 -19.95 2.42
C THR A 62 10.34 -20.46 2.43
N TYR A 63 9.46 -19.79 3.18
CA TYR A 63 8.04 -20.15 3.22
C TYR A 63 7.39 -20.10 1.83
N LEU A 64 7.63 -19.04 1.07
CA LEU A 64 7.08 -18.87 -0.28
C LEU A 64 7.58 -19.97 -1.23
N SER A 65 8.87 -20.32 -1.15
CA SER A 65 9.45 -21.40 -1.92
C SER A 65 8.80 -22.74 -1.58
N ASP A 66 8.64 -23.04 -0.29
CA ASP A 66 8.04 -24.30 0.20
C ASP A 66 6.56 -24.43 -0.21
N LYS A 67 5.86 -23.29 -0.34
CA LYS A 67 4.48 -23.23 -0.83
C LYS A 67 4.37 -23.26 -2.36
N ASN A 68 5.50 -23.50 -3.05
CA ASN A 68 5.57 -23.55 -4.51
C ASN A 68 5.11 -22.26 -5.20
N SER A 69 5.29 -21.11 -4.53
CA SER A 69 5.09 -19.80 -5.16
C SER A 69 5.97 -19.66 -6.38
N LYS A 70 5.54 -18.89 -7.36
CA LYS A 70 6.30 -18.64 -8.59
C LYS A 70 6.96 -17.26 -8.57
N SER A 71 6.23 -16.27 -8.10
CA SER A 71 6.75 -14.91 -7.88
C SER A 71 6.09 -14.27 -6.67
N PHE A 72 6.77 -13.32 -6.07
CA PHE A 72 6.25 -12.47 -5.02
C PHE A 72 6.76 -11.05 -5.24
N ILE A 73 5.86 -10.13 -5.47
CA ILE A 73 6.18 -8.74 -5.78
C ILE A 73 5.40 -7.84 -4.83
N VAL A 74 6.10 -6.86 -4.24
CA VAL A 74 5.49 -5.83 -3.39
C VAL A 74 5.80 -4.48 -3.97
N LEU A 75 4.77 -3.68 -4.16
CA LEU A 75 4.85 -2.29 -4.58
C LEU A 75 4.52 -1.36 -3.42
N HIS A 76 5.23 -0.24 -3.34
CA HIS A 76 4.91 0.88 -2.47
C HIS A 76 4.91 2.17 -3.29
N ASN A 77 3.79 2.87 -3.32
CA ASN A 77 3.57 4.05 -4.16
C ASN A 77 3.99 3.82 -5.63
N GLY A 78 3.67 2.64 -6.17
CA GLY A 78 3.99 2.25 -7.54
C GLY A 78 5.41 1.73 -7.77
N LYS A 79 6.36 1.90 -6.83
CA LYS A 79 7.76 1.44 -6.94
C LYS A 79 7.92 0.03 -6.39
N ILE A 80 8.75 -0.79 -7.01
CA ILE A 80 9.03 -2.15 -6.55
C ILE A 80 9.88 -2.08 -5.27
N VAL A 81 9.40 -2.69 -4.19
CA VAL A 81 10.13 -2.82 -2.92
C VAL A 81 10.73 -4.22 -2.78
N MET A 82 9.99 -5.22 -3.21
CA MET A 82 10.45 -6.60 -3.26
C MET A 82 10.03 -7.24 -4.58
N GLU A 83 10.93 -8.00 -5.18
CA GLU A 83 10.68 -8.81 -6.36
C GLU A 83 11.49 -10.09 -6.23
N GLN A 84 10.79 -11.21 -6.09
CA GLN A 84 11.39 -12.52 -5.85
C GLN A 84 10.74 -13.56 -6.75
N TYR A 85 11.56 -14.48 -7.26
CA TYR A 85 11.12 -15.60 -8.10
C TYR A 85 11.59 -16.91 -7.49
N PHE A 86 10.76 -17.96 -7.57
CA PHE A 86 10.96 -19.23 -6.90
C PHE A 86 10.77 -20.41 -7.85
N ASN A 87 11.34 -21.55 -7.48
CA ASN A 87 11.08 -22.85 -8.14
C ASN A 87 11.35 -22.82 -9.65
N GLY A 88 12.47 -22.18 -10.05
CA GLY A 88 12.88 -22.06 -11.46
C GLY A 88 12.09 -21.04 -12.28
N HIS A 89 11.19 -20.28 -11.66
CA HIS A 89 10.48 -19.18 -12.31
C HIS A 89 11.38 -17.95 -12.44
N THR A 90 11.11 -17.12 -13.43
CA THR A 90 11.83 -15.85 -13.69
C THR A 90 10.85 -14.76 -14.09
N SER A 91 11.32 -13.52 -14.23
CA SER A 91 10.50 -12.39 -14.69
C SER A 91 9.87 -12.58 -16.07
N THR A 92 10.41 -13.48 -16.88
CA THR A 92 9.93 -13.77 -18.24
C THR A 92 9.20 -15.10 -18.38
N SER A 93 9.09 -15.88 -17.28
CA SER A 93 8.40 -17.16 -17.32
C SER A 93 6.89 -16.96 -17.44
N PRO A 94 6.21 -17.62 -18.39
CA PRO A 94 4.75 -17.56 -18.49
C PRO A 94 4.10 -18.31 -17.33
N TRP A 95 2.97 -17.82 -16.86
CA TRP A 95 2.16 -18.48 -15.84
C TRP A 95 0.68 -18.23 -16.05
N TYR A 96 -0.15 -19.11 -15.52
CA TYR A 96 -1.60 -18.97 -15.63
C TYR A 96 -2.10 -17.81 -14.75
N TRP A 97 -2.84 -16.91 -15.33
CA TRP A 97 -3.50 -15.82 -14.61
C TRP A 97 -4.76 -16.29 -13.90
N ALA A 98 -5.40 -17.36 -14.40
CA ALA A 98 -6.69 -17.83 -13.90
C ALA A 98 -7.66 -16.65 -13.73
N SER A 99 -8.40 -16.59 -12.58
CA SER A 99 -9.35 -15.50 -12.33
C SER A 99 -8.70 -14.12 -12.18
N ALA A 100 -7.39 -14.01 -11.95
CA ALA A 100 -6.69 -12.72 -11.95
C ALA A 100 -6.78 -12.03 -13.33
N GLY A 101 -6.89 -12.79 -14.42
CA GLY A 101 -7.11 -12.22 -15.76
C GLY A 101 -8.40 -11.42 -15.92
N LYS A 102 -9.39 -11.61 -15.03
CA LYS A 102 -10.63 -10.83 -15.05
C LYS A 102 -10.41 -9.35 -14.75
N THR A 103 -9.36 -9.02 -14.00
CA THR A 103 -9.00 -7.62 -13.71
C THR A 103 -8.60 -6.89 -14.99
N LEU A 104 -7.82 -7.55 -15.88
CA LEU A 104 -7.47 -7.00 -17.18
C LEU A 104 -8.72 -6.84 -18.05
N THR A 105 -9.60 -7.84 -18.09
CA THR A 105 -10.86 -7.77 -18.85
C THR A 105 -11.72 -6.60 -18.38
N SER A 106 -11.89 -6.40 -17.07
CA SER A 106 -12.67 -5.29 -16.55
C SER A 106 -12.05 -3.93 -16.86
N THR A 107 -10.73 -3.83 -16.82
CA THR A 107 -10.02 -2.59 -17.21
C THR A 107 -10.24 -2.26 -18.67
N VAL A 108 -10.09 -3.23 -19.58
CA VAL A 108 -10.32 -3.03 -21.02
C VAL A 108 -11.78 -2.68 -21.29
N THR A 109 -12.73 -3.29 -20.59
CA THR A 109 -14.15 -2.95 -20.70
C THR A 109 -14.40 -1.50 -20.27
N GLY A 110 -13.80 -1.03 -19.18
CA GLY A 110 -13.91 0.35 -18.74
C GLY A 110 -13.34 1.35 -19.74
N ILE A 111 -12.21 1.02 -20.38
CA ILE A 111 -11.64 1.85 -21.46
C ILE A 111 -12.58 1.89 -22.67
N ALA A 112 -13.11 0.75 -23.10
CA ALA A 112 -14.04 0.68 -24.22
C ALA A 112 -15.33 1.48 -23.96
N GLU A 113 -15.85 1.47 -22.72
CA GLU A 113 -16.99 2.30 -22.35
C GLU A 113 -16.65 3.80 -22.41
N GLN A 114 -15.47 4.18 -21.96
CA GLN A 114 -15.00 5.57 -21.98
C GLN A 114 -14.82 6.10 -23.40
N GLU A 115 -14.42 5.25 -24.34
CA GLU A 115 -14.20 5.61 -25.74
C GLU A 115 -15.49 5.59 -26.58
N GLY A 116 -16.59 5.02 -26.09
CA GLY A 116 -17.91 4.92 -26.78
C GLY A 116 -17.95 3.71 -27.69
#